data_ea8660449ef094096f8596634a02f18a
#
_entry.id   ea8660449ef094096f8596634a02f18a
#
_cell.length_a   1.000
_cell.length_b   1.000
_cell.length_c   1.000
_cell.angle_alpha   90.00
_cell.angle_beta   90.00
_cell.angle_gamma   90.00
#
_symmetry.space_group_name_H-M   'P 1'
#
loop_
_entity.id
_entity.type
_entity.pdbx_description
1 polymer ?
#
loop_
_entity_poly.entity_id
_entity_poly.type
_entity_poly.pdbx_seq_one_letter_code
_entity_poly.pdbx_strand_id
1 'polypeptide(L)'
;MYLYPYSPHALECNLQSKHPQYPLNGNFDGIYVRDAVIFREAENKGYELLQNPFNMSFISVPAIREPILNDGMLNKRDIIIAKDKIRTILRLGLINSHDALVLGAWGCGIFHNPPRDIARLFKEVF
;
A
#
# COMPACT_ATOMS: atom_id res chain seq x y z
N MET A 1 13.40 -1.56 -4.69
CA MET A 1 12.45 -2.26 -5.56
C MET A 1 11.48 -1.24 -6.12
N TYR A 2 11.73 -0.77 -7.33
CA TYR A 2 10.83 0.18 -8.01
C TYR A 2 9.83 -0.60 -8.84
N LEU A 3 8.57 -0.38 -8.54
CA LEU A 3 7.47 -0.92 -9.29
C LEU A 3 7.16 0.04 -10.43
N TYR A 4 7.55 -0.31 -11.65
CA TYR A 4 6.85 0.19 -12.81
C TYR A 4 5.65 -0.72 -13.05
N PRO A 5 4.43 -0.23 -12.89
CA PRO A 5 3.23 -1.00 -13.23
C PRO A 5 3.09 -1.03 -14.76
N TYR A 6 4.01 -1.68 -15.45
CA TYR A 6 3.89 -1.94 -16.87
C TYR A 6 3.70 -3.44 -17.09
N SER A 7 2.61 -3.96 -16.54
CA SER A 7 1.92 -5.07 -17.18
C SER A 7 0.68 -4.45 -17.82
N PRO A 8 0.50 -4.58 -19.14
CA PRO A 8 -0.76 -4.20 -19.80
C PRO A 8 -1.98 -4.83 -19.11
N HIS A 9 -1.82 -6.06 -18.58
CA HIS A 9 -2.85 -6.75 -17.81
C HIS A 9 -3.19 -6.09 -16.46
N ALA A 10 -2.24 -5.49 -15.76
CA ALA A 10 -2.53 -4.80 -14.50
C ALA A 10 -3.37 -3.53 -14.73
N LEU A 11 -3.13 -2.83 -15.84
CA LEU A 11 -3.95 -1.68 -16.27
C LEU A 11 -5.35 -2.13 -16.75
N GLU A 12 -5.43 -3.23 -17.48
CA GLU A 12 -6.73 -3.75 -17.95
C GLU A 12 -7.60 -4.28 -16.80
N CYS A 13 -7.05 -4.96 -15.81
CA CYS A 13 -7.80 -5.38 -14.62
C CYS A 13 -8.33 -4.19 -13.81
N ASN A 14 -7.61 -3.08 -13.75
CA ASN A 14 -8.07 -1.86 -13.09
C ASN A 14 -9.09 -1.07 -13.92
N LEU A 15 -9.07 -1.21 -15.24
CA LEU A 15 -10.03 -0.56 -16.15
C LEU A 15 -11.36 -1.33 -16.24
N GLN A 16 -11.38 -2.64 -15.93
CA GLN A 16 -12.60 -3.46 -15.97
C GLN A 16 -13.44 -3.37 -14.69
N SER A 17 -12.85 -3.03 -13.53
CA SER A 17 -13.61 -2.73 -12.32
C SER A 17 -13.99 -1.27 -12.30
N LYS A 18 -15.23 -0.96 -12.74
CA LYS A 18 -15.93 0.32 -12.56
C LYS A 18 -15.07 1.45 -11.96
N HIS A 19 -14.34 2.16 -12.86
CA HIS A 19 -13.70 3.45 -12.62
C HIS A 19 -13.11 3.67 -11.21
N PRO A 20 -11.87 3.26 -10.90
CA PRO A 20 -11.21 3.78 -9.73
C PRO A 20 -11.08 5.29 -9.90
N GLN A 21 -11.84 6.06 -9.14
CA GLN A 21 -11.68 7.51 -9.10
C GLN A 21 -10.38 7.82 -8.36
N TYR A 22 -9.39 8.34 -9.07
CA TYR A 22 -8.22 8.93 -8.45
C TYR A 22 -8.49 10.43 -8.19
N PRO A 23 -8.04 10.94 -7.03
CA PRO A 23 -7.38 10.23 -5.92
C PRO A 23 -8.35 9.36 -5.11
N LEU A 24 -7.83 8.24 -4.54
CA LEU A 24 -8.57 7.39 -3.61
C LEU A 24 -8.80 8.16 -2.30
N ASN A 25 -10.00 8.68 -2.10
CA ASN A 25 -10.33 9.57 -0.98
C ASN A 25 -11.08 8.87 0.16
N GLY A 26 -11.59 7.68 -0.07
CA GLY A 26 -12.31 6.90 0.94
C GLY A 26 -11.40 6.27 1.98
N ASN A 27 -11.91 6.08 3.20
CA ASN A 27 -11.19 5.39 4.27
C ASN A 27 -10.95 3.90 3.95
N PHE A 28 -11.78 3.33 3.08
CA PHE A 28 -11.76 1.92 2.70
C PHE A 28 -11.31 1.68 1.25
N ASP A 29 -10.78 2.70 0.59
CA ASP A 29 -10.31 2.59 -0.78
C ASP A 29 -8.93 1.95 -0.83
N GLY A 30 -8.76 0.99 -1.73
CA GLY A 30 -7.50 0.33 -1.98
C GLY A 30 -7.46 -0.32 -3.35
N ILE A 31 -6.27 -0.50 -3.89
CA ILE A 31 -6.04 -1.19 -5.16
C ILE A 31 -5.29 -2.48 -4.86
N TYR A 32 -5.76 -3.57 -5.45
CA TYR A 32 -5.07 -4.84 -5.45
C TYR A 32 -4.62 -5.17 -6.87
N VAL A 33 -3.33 -5.48 -7.00
CA VAL A 33 -2.73 -5.92 -8.26
C VAL A 33 -2.25 -7.35 -8.05
N ARG A 34 -2.85 -8.31 -8.79
CA ARG A 34 -2.51 -9.72 -8.71
C ARG A 34 -1.35 -10.04 -9.65
N ASP A 35 -0.42 -10.88 -9.17
CA ASP A 35 0.61 -11.55 -9.98
C ASP A 35 1.40 -10.62 -10.92
N ALA A 36 1.74 -9.42 -10.45
CA ALA A 36 2.61 -8.53 -11.20
C ALA A 36 4.00 -9.16 -11.35
N VAL A 37 4.54 -9.15 -12.57
CA VAL A 37 5.85 -9.74 -12.86
C VAL A 37 6.95 -8.78 -12.43
N ILE A 38 7.80 -9.21 -11.53
CA ILE A 38 9.04 -8.52 -11.15
C ILE A 38 10.15 -9.06 -12.03
N PHE A 39 10.71 -8.19 -12.85
CA PHE A 39 11.72 -8.57 -13.84
C PHE A 39 13.02 -7.76 -13.77
N ARG A 40 13.09 -6.79 -12.85
CA ARG A 40 14.28 -5.97 -12.63
C ARG A 40 14.72 -5.98 -11.17
N GLU A 41 16.02 -5.86 -10.97
CA GLU A 41 16.65 -5.62 -9.68
C GLU A 41 16.30 -4.23 -9.12
N ALA A 42 16.67 -3.99 -7.87
CA ALA A 42 16.49 -2.71 -7.20
C ALA A 42 17.50 -1.65 -7.72
N GLU A 43 17.25 -0.39 -7.35
CA GLU A 43 18.07 0.77 -7.74
C GLU A 43 19.56 0.60 -7.41
N ASN A 44 19.86 0.08 -6.22
CA ASN A 44 21.24 -0.16 -5.79
C ASN A 44 21.99 -1.21 -6.63
N LYS A 45 21.28 -1.92 -7.51
CA LYS A 45 21.83 -2.86 -8.50
C LYS A 45 21.59 -2.38 -9.93
N GLY A 46 21.35 -1.08 -10.13
CA GLY A 46 21.24 -0.47 -11.44
C GLY A 46 20.04 -0.91 -12.28
N TYR A 47 18.97 -1.46 -11.65
CA TYR A 47 17.80 -1.98 -12.37
C TYR A 47 18.10 -3.05 -13.42
N GLU A 48 19.15 -3.83 -13.25
CA GLU A 48 19.49 -4.94 -14.14
C GLU A 48 18.32 -5.92 -14.27
N LEU A 49 18.26 -6.62 -15.40
CA LEU A 49 17.23 -7.64 -15.59
C LEU A 49 17.50 -8.84 -14.67
N LEU A 50 16.45 -9.31 -14.01
CA LEU A 50 16.50 -10.54 -13.24
C LEU A 50 16.70 -11.74 -14.17
N GLN A 51 17.60 -12.64 -13.82
CA GLN A 51 17.76 -13.92 -14.55
C GLN A 51 16.49 -14.78 -14.44
N ASN A 52 15.82 -14.73 -13.29
CA ASN A 52 14.58 -15.45 -13.03
C ASN A 52 13.52 -14.45 -12.54
N PRO A 53 12.69 -13.89 -13.43
CA PRO A 53 11.54 -13.08 -13.04
C PRO A 53 10.58 -13.88 -12.16
N PHE A 54 9.90 -13.20 -11.23
CA PHE A 54 8.92 -13.82 -10.33
C PHE A 54 7.67 -12.96 -10.19
N ASN A 55 6.57 -13.60 -9.79
CA ASN A 55 5.30 -12.91 -9.57
C ASN A 55 5.17 -12.44 -8.13
N MET A 56 4.60 -11.25 -7.94
CA MET A 56 4.25 -10.69 -6.66
C MET A 56 2.95 -9.92 -6.76
N SER A 57 2.09 -10.06 -5.76
CA SER A 57 0.86 -9.27 -5.67
C SER A 57 1.10 -8.03 -4.82
N PHE A 58 0.40 -6.94 -5.14
CA PHE A 58 0.54 -5.66 -4.46
C PHE A 58 -0.79 -5.15 -3.94
N ILE A 59 -0.74 -4.57 -2.74
CA ILE A 59 -1.83 -3.82 -2.14
C ILE A 59 -1.39 -2.37 -2.03
N SER A 60 -2.15 -1.46 -2.64
CA SER A 60 -1.92 -0.02 -2.55
C SER A 60 -3.10 0.65 -1.85
N VAL A 61 -2.86 1.13 -0.64
CA VAL A 61 -3.82 1.91 0.15
C VAL A 61 -3.14 3.23 0.52
N PRO A 62 -3.72 4.39 0.15
CA PRO A 62 -3.09 5.68 0.43
C PRO A 62 -3.12 5.99 1.92
N ALA A 63 -1.97 6.34 2.49
CA ALA A 63 -1.89 6.88 3.85
C ALA A 63 -2.45 8.31 3.92
N ILE A 64 -2.64 8.82 5.13
CA ILE A 64 -3.00 10.21 5.34
C ILE A 64 -1.82 11.08 4.89
N ARG A 65 -2.09 12.04 4.01
CA ARG A 65 -1.08 12.98 3.55
C ARG A 65 -0.99 14.15 4.53
N GLU A 66 0.21 14.39 5.07
CA GLU A 66 0.51 15.52 5.94
C GLU A 66 -0.52 15.69 7.08
N PRO A 67 -0.66 14.70 7.98
CA PRO A 67 -1.63 14.76 9.05
C PRO A 67 -1.33 15.93 9.99
N ILE A 68 -2.38 16.56 10.54
CA ILE A 68 -2.21 17.58 11.59
C ILE A 68 -1.89 16.85 12.88
N LEU A 69 -0.70 17.12 13.43
CA LEU A 69 -0.22 16.46 14.64
C LEU A 69 -0.54 17.28 15.90
N ASN A 70 -0.92 16.60 16.97
CA ASN A 70 -1.01 17.14 18.32
C ASN A 70 0.18 16.59 19.13
N ASP A 71 1.09 17.44 19.56
CA ASP A 71 2.32 17.06 20.28
C ASP A 71 3.11 15.94 19.58
N GLY A 72 3.22 16.00 18.25
CA GLY A 72 3.92 15.02 17.44
C GLY A 72 3.18 13.70 17.21
N MET A 73 1.93 13.58 17.63
CA MET A 73 1.07 12.39 17.48
C MET A 73 -0.15 12.68 16.60
N LEU A 74 -0.71 11.64 16.00
CA LEU A 74 -1.95 11.72 15.23
C LEU A 74 -3.11 12.18 16.14
N ASN A 75 -3.94 13.06 15.63
CA ASN A 75 -5.19 13.44 16.30
C ASN A 75 -6.21 12.28 16.27
N LYS A 76 -7.27 12.37 17.10
CA LYS A 76 -8.28 11.30 17.24
C LYS A 76 -8.97 10.94 15.92
N ARG A 77 -9.23 11.91 15.04
CA ARG A 77 -9.86 11.70 13.74
C ARG A 77 -8.94 10.88 12.82
N ASP A 78 -7.68 11.29 12.74
CA ASP A 78 -6.70 10.64 11.86
C ASP A 78 -6.34 9.23 12.34
N ILE A 79 -6.38 8.98 13.66
CA ILE A 79 -6.26 7.62 14.23
C ILE A 79 -7.37 6.71 13.70
N ILE A 80 -8.62 7.16 13.68
CA ILE A 80 -9.74 6.37 13.16
C ILE A 80 -9.55 6.08 11.67
N ILE A 81 -9.24 7.11 10.89
CA ILE A 81 -9.01 6.98 9.45
C ILE A 81 -7.84 6.02 9.17
N ALA A 82 -6.73 6.15 9.89
CA ALA A 82 -5.58 5.27 9.73
C ALA A 82 -5.93 3.80 10.06
N LYS A 83 -6.68 3.55 11.13
CA LYS A 83 -7.16 2.20 11.47
C LYS A 83 -8.04 1.60 10.37
N ASP A 84 -8.93 2.37 9.78
CA ASP A 84 -9.80 1.89 8.70
C ASP A 84 -8.99 1.55 7.44
N LYS A 85 -8.01 2.36 7.11
CA LYS A 85 -7.08 2.10 6.01
C LYS A 85 -6.20 0.87 6.26
N ILE A 86 -5.71 0.68 7.49
CA ILE A 86 -4.96 -0.53 7.89
C ILE A 86 -5.86 -1.78 7.78
N ARG A 87 -7.12 -1.71 8.24
CA ARG A 87 -8.09 -2.79 8.05
C ARG A 87 -8.30 -3.12 6.57
N THR A 88 -8.31 -2.10 5.71
CA THR A 88 -8.43 -2.30 4.25
C THR A 88 -7.24 -3.08 3.70
N ILE A 89 -6.01 -2.74 4.12
CA ILE A 89 -4.79 -3.49 3.73
C ILE A 89 -4.94 -4.96 4.10
N LEU A 90 -5.30 -5.24 5.36
CA LEU A 90 -5.43 -6.61 5.86
C LEU A 90 -6.56 -7.39 5.17
N ARG A 91 -7.71 -6.75 4.97
CA ARG A 91 -8.86 -7.35 4.28
C ARG A 91 -8.54 -7.69 2.83
N LEU A 92 -7.85 -6.80 2.11
CA LEU A 92 -7.43 -7.08 0.73
C LEU A 92 -6.47 -8.27 0.66
N GLY A 93 -5.59 -8.44 1.63
CA GLY A 93 -4.77 -9.64 1.76
C GLY A 93 -5.61 -10.90 1.97
N LEU A 94 -6.52 -10.88 2.94
CA LEU A 94 -7.36 -12.02 3.30
C LEU A 94 -8.30 -12.46 2.15
N ILE A 95 -9.05 -11.54 1.54
CA ILE A 95 -10.00 -11.88 0.47
C ILE A 95 -9.32 -12.38 -0.81
N ASN A 96 -8.02 -12.08 -0.97
CA ASN A 96 -7.21 -12.59 -2.07
C ASN A 96 -6.35 -13.81 -1.68
N SER A 97 -6.64 -14.42 -0.52
CA SER A 97 -6.03 -15.68 -0.05
C SER A 97 -4.51 -15.60 0.13
N HIS A 98 -4.01 -14.46 0.65
CA HIS A 98 -2.61 -14.32 1.01
C HIS A 98 -2.35 -14.75 2.45
N ASP A 99 -1.33 -15.58 2.65
CA ASP A 99 -0.90 -16.08 3.97
C ASP A 99 0.01 -15.08 4.69
N ALA A 100 0.66 -14.20 3.94
CA ALA A 100 1.61 -13.23 4.48
C ALA A 100 1.54 -11.89 3.74
N LEU A 101 1.81 -10.81 4.47
CA LEU A 101 1.96 -9.46 3.94
C LEU A 101 3.31 -8.90 4.33
N VAL A 102 4.03 -8.33 3.38
CA VAL A 102 5.24 -7.55 3.65
C VAL A 102 4.83 -6.09 3.78
N LEU A 103 4.92 -5.57 5.01
CA LEU A 103 4.52 -4.20 5.33
C LEU A 103 5.75 -3.31 5.45
N GLY A 104 5.70 -2.13 4.82
CA GLY A 104 6.69 -1.08 5.01
C GLY A 104 6.26 -0.05 6.09
N ALA A 105 7.08 0.98 6.27
CA ALA A 105 6.73 2.14 7.11
C ALA A 105 5.66 3.00 6.40
N TRP A 106 4.42 2.48 6.35
CA TRP A 106 3.31 3.02 5.59
C TRP A 106 2.99 4.48 5.96
N GLY A 107 3.17 5.38 4.98
CA GLY A 107 2.92 6.81 5.13
C GLY A 107 3.97 7.58 5.95
N CYS A 108 5.01 6.94 6.47
CA CYS A 108 6.00 7.60 7.34
C CYS A 108 7.11 8.36 6.57
N GLY A 109 7.17 8.21 5.25
CA GLY A 109 8.08 8.97 4.40
C GLY A 109 7.50 10.35 4.04
N ILE A 110 7.31 10.60 2.76
CA ILE A 110 6.86 11.89 2.19
C ILE A 110 5.48 12.37 2.72
N PHE A 111 4.68 11.49 3.34
CA PHE A 111 3.40 11.87 3.94
C PHE A 111 3.50 12.23 5.43
N HIS A 112 4.67 12.13 6.05
CA HIS A 112 4.98 12.58 7.39
C HIS A 112 4.09 12.00 8.52
N ASN A 113 3.55 10.78 8.35
CA ASN A 113 2.86 10.12 9.45
C ASN A 113 3.87 9.71 10.54
N PRO A 114 3.55 9.88 11.84
CA PRO A 114 4.45 9.50 12.93
C PRO A 114 4.69 7.99 12.97
N PRO A 115 5.94 7.50 12.84
CA PRO A 115 6.22 6.06 12.79
C PRO A 115 5.76 5.28 14.01
N ARG A 116 5.86 5.89 15.22
CA ARG A 116 5.40 5.27 16.47
C ARG A 116 3.89 5.04 16.46
N ASP A 117 3.11 6.01 15.99
CA ASP A 117 1.66 5.88 15.90
C ASP A 117 1.28 4.82 14.88
N ILE A 118 1.88 4.86 13.68
CA ILE A 118 1.59 3.88 12.64
C ILE A 118 1.90 2.46 13.12
N ALA A 119 3.05 2.23 13.74
CA ALA A 119 3.40 0.91 14.29
C ALA A 119 2.41 0.46 15.37
N ARG A 120 2.03 1.37 16.30
CA ARG A 120 1.01 1.10 17.32
C ARG A 120 -0.34 0.75 16.71
N LEU A 121 -0.80 1.51 15.69
CA LEU A 121 -2.08 1.27 15.04
C LEU A 121 -2.12 -0.06 14.29
N PHE A 122 -1.04 -0.45 13.62
CA PHE A 122 -0.94 -1.80 13.06
C PHE A 122 -1.11 -2.86 14.15
N LYS A 123 -0.39 -2.74 15.27
CA LYS A 123 -0.50 -3.68 16.40
C LYS A 123 -1.91 -3.74 17.01
N GLU A 124 -2.64 -2.62 17.02
CA GLU A 124 -4.00 -2.56 17.58
C GLU A 124 -5.06 -3.14 16.63
N VAL A 125 -4.79 -3.20 15.33
CA VAL A 125 -5.73 -3.68 14.32
C VAL A 125 -5.50 -5.17 13.99
N PHE A 126 -4.27 -5.67 14.17
CA PHE A 126 -3.96 -7.11 14.09
C PHE A 126 -4.62 -7.87 15.23
#